data_6d8fe64a3286278b83fd2289608bb903
#
_entry.id   6d8fe64a3286278b83fd2289608bb903
#
_cell.length_a   1.000
_cell.length_b   1.000
_cell.length_c   1.000
_cell.angle_alpha   90.00
_cell.angle_beta   90.00
_cell.angle_gamma   90.00
#
_symmetry.space_group_name_H-M   'P 1'
#
loop_
_entity.id
_entity.type
_entity.pdbx_description
1 polymer ?
#
loop_
_entity_poly.entity_id
_entity_poly.type
_entity_poly.pdbx_seq_one_letter_code
_entity_poly.pdbx_strand_id
1 'polypeptide(L)'
;MYRYGGDEFALIFYNKKNVINALEKIETRMKNPWQISNIDFIISYVAGGIAYPKVAHSKEEIINGLEYAVSLGKKDNAHNINFCVTAMIKQIRRKYQILDLLRICLENNSFEVYFQPIYDLKTHSYCKAEALLRLPDNPLGFISPEEFIPIAEENGLIAPITYQVLDKTCLFIKKVIAEKKDFTGVSINFSVLQFMQDDLENKVLKVIEKHQLPYELIKIEITESMLVTNFDAITNFMTNMINRGIQFLLDDFGTGYSNITYVLTIPFQVVKVDKSLIWQAMKDEKAAILIKKMIEAFNQIGLHILAEGIETKEQMEFMKKCGCDLLQGYYFSRPVSFDEALNVIKTTKITEK
;
A
#
# COMPACT_ATOMS: atom_id res chain seq x y z
N MET A 1 -36.64 -15.38 12.41
CA MET A 1 -35.49 -15.79 11.59
C MET A 1 -35.85 -15.58 10.12
N TYR A 2 -34.96 -14.95 9.37
CA TYR A 2 -35.15 -14.67 7.95
C TYR A 2 -33.91 -15.15 7.19
N ARG A 3 -34.09 -15.74 6.01
CA ARG A 3 -32.97 -16.02 5.09
C ARG A 3 -32.67 -14.73 4.35
N TYR A 4 -31.41 -14.24 4.46
CA TYR A 4 -31.00 -12.97 3.85
C TYR A 4 -30.49 -13.17 2.42
N GLY A 5 -29.73 -14.23 2.18
CA GLY A 5 -29.23 -14.62 0.86
C GLY A 5 -28.27 -15.81 0.98
N GLY A 6 -28.23 -16.68 -0.03
CA GLY A 6 -27.28 -17.80 -0.03
C GLY A 6 -27.29 -18.62 1.26
N ASP A 7 -26.19 -18.57 2.00
CA ASP A 7 -25.94 -19.20 3.30
C ASP A 7 -26.10 -18.22 4.49
N GLU A 8 -26.61 -17.02 4.24
CA GLU A 8 -26.76 -15.97 5.25
C GLU A 8 -28.19 -15.94 5.84
N PHE A 9 -28.26 -15.81 7.16
CA PHE A 9 -29.50 -15.74 7.94
C PHE A 9 -29.50 -14.53 8.87
N ALA A 10 -30.65 -13.85 8.97
CA ALA A 10 -30.87 -12.74 9.90
C ALA A 10 -31.78 -13.15 11.05
N LEU A 11 -31.40 -12.79 12.27
CA LEU A 11 -32.16 -12.99 13.49
C LEU A 11 -32.48 -11.63 14.13
N ILE A 12 -33.73 -11.39 14.48
CA ILE A 12 -34.15 -10.17 15.18
C ILE A 12 -34.62 -10.56 16.58
N PHE A 13 -34.07 -9.86 17.57
CA PHE A 13 -34.41 -10.05 18.98
C PHE A 13 -34.89 -8.75 19.61
N TYR A 14 -35.89 -8.81 20.43
CA TYR A 14 -36.44 -7.62 21.11
C TYR A 14 -35.86 -7.38 22.51
N ASN A 15 -35.05 -8.31 23.02
CA ASN A 15 -34.33 -8.12 24.30
C ASN A 15 -33.00 -8.87 24.36
N LYS A 16 -32.09 -8.38 25.21
CA LYS A 16 -30.74 -8.91 25.34
C LYS A 16 -30.70 -10.36 25.85
N LYS A 17 -31.60 -10.75 26.74
CA LYS A 17 -31.62 -12.12 27.30
C LYS A 17 -31.89 -13.17 26.21
N ASN A 18 -32.76 -12.87 25.26
CA ASN A 18 -33.06 -13.76 24.14
C ASN A 18 -31.87 -13.88 23.19
N VAL A 19 -31.08 -12.80 23.02
CA VAL A 19 -29.82 -12.86 22.22
C VAL A 19 -28.85 -13.85 22.84
N ILE A 20 -28.54 -13.70 24.14
CA ILE A 20 -27.59 -14.56 24.86
C ILE A 20 -28.01 -16.03 24.75
N ASN A 21 -29.28 -16.34 25.09
CA ASN A 21 -29.79 -17.71 25.03
C ASN A 21 -29.74 -18.32 23.61
N ALA A 22 -29.95 -17.48 22.56
CA ALA A 22 -29.88 -17.95 21.18
C ALA A 22 -28.46 -18.24 20.77
N LEU A 23 -27.52 -17.36 21.13
CA LEU A 23 -26.10 -17.53 20.83
C LEU A 23 -25.53 -18.78 21.49
N GLU A 24 -25.82 -19.01 22.77
CA GLU A 24 -25.42 -20.24 23.49
C GLU A 24 -25.94 -21.51 22.80
N LYS A 25 -27.20 -21.51 22.34
CA LYS A 25 -27.77 -22.62 21.59
C LYS A 25 -27.10 -22.85 20.25
N ILE A 26 -26.77 -21.76 19.52
CA ILE A 26 -26.07 -21.83 18.23
C ILE A 26 -24.67 -22.40 18.46
N GLU A 27 -23.90 -21.84 19.39
CA GLU A 27 -22.56 -22.33 19.70
C GLU A 27 -22.55 -23.82 20.10
N THR A 28 -23.48 -24.21 20.98
CA THR A 28 -23.58 -25.60 21.42
C THR A 28 -23.93 -26.52 20.25
N ARG A 29 -24.81 -26.11 19.36
CA ARG A 29 -25.19 -26.91 18.19
C ARG A 29 -24.09 -27.02 17.16
N MET A 30 -23.35 -25.92 16.90
CA MET A 30 -22.28 -25.85 15.89
C MET A 30 -21.01 -26.60 16.31
N LYS A 31 -20.82 -26.83 17.61
CA LYS A 31 -19.72 -27.69 18.11
C LYS A 31 -19.94 -29.17 17.80
N ASN A 32 -21.16 -29.59 17.50
CA ASN A 32 -21.50 -30.98 17.21
C ASN A 32 -21.64 -31.20 15.70
N PRO A 33 -21.21 -32.34 15.17
CA PRO A 33 -21.37 -32.67 13.76
C PRO A 33 -22.82 -32.67 13.31
N TRP A 34 -23.03 -32.33 12.06
CA TRP A 34 -24.31 -32.49 11.36
C TRP A 34 -24.24 -33.75 10.52
N GLN A 35 -25.25 -34.60 10.60
CA GLN A 35 -25.31 -35.85 9.85
C GLN A 35 -26.28 -35.74 8.68
N ILE A 36 -25.79 -35.98 7.47
CA ILE A 36 -26.58 -36.02 6.24
C ILE A 36 -26.19 -37.31 5.52
N SER A 37 -27.14 -38.21 5.28
CA SER A 37 -26.92 -39.46 4.54
C SER A 37 -25.70 -40.25 5.05
N ASN A 38 -25.57 -40.42 6.38
CA ASN A 38 -24.47 -41.08 7.08
C ASN A 38 -23.07 -40.46 6.92
N ILE A 39 -23.00 -39.21 6.52
CA ILE A 39 -21.76 -38.44 6.49
C ILE A 39 -21.86 -37.33 7.56
N ASP A 40 -20.83 -37.23 8.40
CA ASP A 40 -20.73 -36.21 9.44
C ASP A 40 -20.04 -34.98 8.87
N PHE A 41 -20.67 -33.80 9.06
CA PHE A 41 -20.16 -32.50 8.64
C PHE A 41 -19.95 -31.59 9.84
N ILE A 42 -18.82 -30.91 9.89
CA ILE A 42 -18.59 -29.77 10.80
C ILE A 42 -18.82 -28.48 10.01
N ILE A 43 -19.76 -27.67 10.50
CA ILE A 43 -20.11 -26.39 9.87
C ILE A 43 -19.49 -25.27 10.70
N SER A 44 -18.64 -24.45 10.08
CA SER A 44 -18.17 -23.20 10.64
C SER A 44 -19.15 -22.08 10.35
N TYR A 45 -19.23 -21.10 11.23
CA TYR A 45 -20.07 -19.93 11.05
C TYR A 45 -19.38 -18.68 11.62
N VAL A 46 -19.77 -17.53 11.09
CA VAL A 46 -19.45 -16.21 11.65
C VAL A 46 -20.75 -15.44 11.80
N ALA A 47 -20.90 -14.71 12.90
CA ALA A 47 -22.08 -13.90 13.16
C ALA A 47 -21.70 -12.46 13.51
N GLY A 48 -22.45 -11.51 12.95
CA GLY A 48 -22.41 -10.10 13.32
C GLY A 48 -23.67 -9.72 14.10
N GLY A 49 -23.54 -8.93 15.14
CA GLY A 49 -24.64 -8.39 15.92
C GLY A 49 -24.61 -6.86 16.01
N ILE A 50 -25.79 -6.22 16.03
CA ILE A 50 -25.90 -4.77 16.22
C ILE A 50 -27.13 -4.42 17.05
N ALA A 51 -27.03 -3.40 17.89
CA ALA A 51 -28.13 -2.94 18.73
C ALA A 51 -28.77 -1.67 18.15
N TYR A 52 -30.09 -1.75 17.85
CA TYR A 52 -30.88 -0.61 17.42
C TYR A 52 -31.85 -0.19 18.57
N PRO A 53 -32.06 1.11 18.81
CA PRO A 53 -31.40 2.27 18.22
C PRO A 53 -30.11 2.69 18.92
N LYS A 54 -29.57 1.88 19.82
CA LYS A 54 -28.44 2.25 20.70
C LYS A 54 -27.12 2.48 19.94
N VAL A 55 -26.86 1.70 18.89
CA VAL A 55 -25.60 1.72 18.12
C VAL A 55 -25.86 2.27 16.73
N ALA A 56 -26.87 1.76 16.03
CA ALA A 56 -27.27 2.23 14.71
C ALA A 56 -28.59 3.01 14.78
N HIS A 57 -28.77 3.99 13.90
CA HIS A 57 -29.95 4.87 13.87
C HIS A 57 -30.68 4.85 12.52
N SER A 58 -30.11 4.21 11.50
CA SER A 58 -30.73 4.03 10.17
C SER A 58 -30.62 2.58 9.70
N LYS A 59 -31.39 2.25 8.65
CA LYS A 59 -31.34 0.93 8.01
C LYS A 59 -29.96 0.65 7.42
N GLU A 60 -29.37 1.65 6.78
CA GLU A 60 -28.03 1.57 6.18
C GLU A 60 -26.98 1.29 7.24
N GLU A 61 -27.04 1.96 8.38
CA GLU A 61 -26.13 1.71 9.49
C GLU A 61 -26.26 0.33 10.10
N ILE A 62 -27.50 -0.21 10.16
CA ILE A 62 -27.72 -1.58 10.62
C ILE A 62 -27.04 -2.56 9.67
N ILE A 63 -27.30 -2.46 8.36
CA ILE A 63 -26.76 -3.38 7.37
C ILE A 63 -25.25 -3.29 7.34
N ASN A 64 -24.68 -2.09 7.15
CA ASN A 64 -23.25 -1.89 7.08
C ASN A 64 -22.53 -2.31 8.38
N GLY A 65 -23.16 -2.06 9.53
CA GLY A 65 -22.62 -2.47 10.83
C GLY A 65 -22.60 -3.98 11.03
N LEU A 66 -23.62 -4.69 10.54
CA LEU A 66 -23.69 -6.15 10.56
C LEU A 66 -22.62 -6.75 9.62
N GLU A 67 -22.53 -6.27 8.39
CA GLU A 67 -21.52 -6.72 7.41
C GLU A 67 -20.10 -6.50 7.92
N TYR A 68 -19.84 -5.33 8.54
CA TYR A 68 -18.54 -5.03 9.14
C TYR A 68 -18.23 -5.98 10.30
N ALA A 69 -19.18 -6.23 11.19
CA ALA A 69 -19.01 -7.17 12.30
C ALA A 69 -18.74 -8.60 11.82
N VAL A 70 -19.40 -9.05 10.75
CA VAL A 70 -19.15 -10.33 10.11
C VAL A 70 -17.76 -10.37 9.48
N SER A 71 -17.34 -9.28 8.79
CA SER A 71 -16.03 -9.21 8.16
C SER A 71 -14.88 -9.31 9.17
N LEU A 72 -15.05 -8.73 10.35
CA LEU A 72 -14.07 -8.89 11.44
C LEU A 72 -13.95 -10.34 11.89
N GLY A 73 -15.06 -11.05 12.05
CA GLY A 73 -15.05 -12.46 12.45
C GLY A 73 -14.42 -13.38 11.39
N LYS A 74 -14.52 -13.03 10.12
CA LYS A 74 -13.83 -13.78 9.03
C LYS A 74 -12.31 -13.56 9.05
N LYS A 75 -11.83 -12.41 9.55
CA LYS A 75 -10.40 -12.10 9.67
C LYS A 75 -9.79 -12.64 10.96
N ASP A 76 -10.56 -12.65 12.04
CA ASP A 76 -10.13 -13.11 13.37
C ASP A 76 -10.68 -14.51 13.61
N ASN A 77 -9.85 -15.53 13.40
CA ASN A 77 -10.24 -16.93 13.64
C ASN A 77 -10.56 -17.26 15.10
N ALA A 78 -10.40 -16.31 16.04
CA ALA A 78 -10.60 -16.54 17.47
C ALA A 78 -12.06 -16.38 17.94
N HIS A 79 -12.87 -15.55 17.25
CA HIS A 79 -14.23 -15.25 17.67
C HIS A 79 -15.22 -15.35 16.51
N ASN A 80 -16.15 -16.31 16.59
CA ASN A 80 -17.19 -16.49 15.58
C ASN A 80 -18.33 -15.43 15.67
N ILE A 81 -18.43 -14.69 16.78
CA ILE A 81 -19.51 -13.74 17.02
C ILE A 81 -18.94 -12.38 17.38
N ASN A 82 -19.23 -11.37 16.56
CA ASN A 82 -18.77 -10.00 16.74
C ASN A 82 -19.96 -9.03 16.83
N PHE A 83 -19.91 -8.12 17.81
CA PHE A 83 -20.92 -7.07 17.94
C PHE A 83 -20.40 -5.74 17.45
N CYS A 84 -21.15 -5.13 16.52
CA CYS A 84 -20.87 -3.76 16.10
C CYS A 84 -21.11 -2.79 17.27
N VAL A 85 -20.16 -1.92 17.50
CA VAL A 85 -20.22 -0.85 18.49
C VAL A 85 -20.21 0.52 17.82
N THR A 86 -20.58 1.57 18.56
CA THR A 86 -20.67 2.94 18.03
C THR A 86 -19.36 3.43 17.38
N ALA A 87 -18.22 3.00 17.89
CA ALA A 87 -16.91 3.33 17.27
C ALA A 87 -16.80 2.76 15.85
N MET A 88 -17.28 1.53 15.61
CA MET A 88 -17.26 0.89 14.30
C MET A 88 -18.18 1.62 13.31
N ILE A 89 -19.35 2.09 13.74
CA ILE A 89 -20.24 2.91 12.89
C ILE A 89 -19.53 4.20 12.45
N LYS A 90 -18.77 4.84 13.34
CA LYS A 90 -17.99 6.03 12.98
C LYS A 90 -16.91 5.71 11.94
N GLN A 91 -16.22 4.57 12.06
CA GLN A 91 -15.24 4.11 11.07
C GLN A 91 -15.87 3.83 9.72
N ILE A 92 -17.03 3.16 9.71
CA ILE A 92 -17.79 2.88 8.49
C ILE A 92 -18.20 4.19 7.80
N ARG A 93 -18.76 5.14 8.53
CA ARG A 93 -19.14 6.46 7.99
C ARG A 93 -17.91 7.18 7.40
N ARG A 94 -16.77 7.18 8.12
CA ARG A 94 -15.52 7.80 7.64
C ARG A 94 -15.04 7.13 6.36
N LYS A 95 -15.10 5.79 6.27
CA LYS A 95 -14.75 5.06 5.05
C LYS A 95 -15.59 5.50 3.84
N TYR A 96 -16.91 5.64 4.01
CA TYR A 96 -17.79 6.11 2.92
C TYR A 96 -17.51 7.58 2.56
N GLN A 97 -17.27 8.45 3.54
CA GLN A 97 -16.90 9.84 3.27
C GLN A 97 -15.58 9.94 2.49
N ILE A 98 -14.60 9.11 2.81
CA ILE A 98 -13.33 9.02 2.06
C ILE A 98 -13.59 8.50 0.65
N LEU A 99 -14.41 7.47 0.48
CA LEU A 99 -14.77 6.93 -0.82
C LEU A 99 -15.41 7.99 -1.73
N ASP A 100 -16.36 8.76 -1.20
CA ASP A 100 -17.00 9.85 -1.95
C ASP A 100 -15.99 10.94 -2.31
N LEU A 101 -15.09 11.29 -1.39
CA LEU A 101 -14.00 12.24 -1.66
C LEU A 101 -13.06 11.72 -2.77
N LEU A 102 -12.70 10.44 -2.76
CA LEU A 102 -11.87 9.82 -3.81
C LEU A 102 -12.53 9.91 -5.19
N ARG A 103 -13.85 9.68 -5.28
CA ARG A 103 -14.61 9.81 -6.53
C ARG A 103 -14.59 11.26 -7.03
N ILE A 104 -14.88 12.22 -6.15
CA ILE A 104 -14.84 13.66 -6.48
C ILE A 104 -13.44 14.06 -6.94
N CYS A 105 -12.40 13.64 -6.24
CA CYS A 105 -11.02 13.95 -6.63
C CYS A 105 -10.65 13.33 -7.99
N LEU A 106 -11.12 12.11 -8.27
CA LEU A 106 -10.88 11.45 -9.55
C LEU A 106 -11.55 12.19 -10.72
N GLU A 107 -12.82 12.56 -10.56
CA GLU A 107 -13.59 13.30 -11.57
C GLU A 107 -13.00 14.67 -11.87
N ASN A 108 -12.55 15.38 -10.83
CA ASN A 108 -11.99 16.73 -10.95
C ASN A 108 -10.49 16.76 -11.23
N ASN A 109 -9.81 15.60 -11.33
CA ASN A 109 -8.34 15.50 -11.44
C ASN A 109 -7.61 16.31 -10.34
N SER A 110 -8.16 16.32 -9.12
CA SER A 110 -7.70 17.18 -8.03
C SER A 110 -6.78 16.48 -7.03
N PHE A 111 -6.40 15.22 -7.25
CA PHE A 111 -5.36 14.58 -6.43
C PHE A 111 -4.07 15.39 -6.47
N GLU A 112 -3.38 15.44 -5.35
CA GLU A 112 -2.05 16.03 -5.25
C GLU A 112 -0.98 14.95 -5.30
N VAL A 113 0.18 15.27 -5.85
CA VAL A 113 1.35 14.41 -5.84
C VAL A 113 2.47 15.16 -5.13
N TYR A 114 2.90 14.60 -4.01
CA TYR A 114 4.09 15.04 -3.31
C TYR A 114 5.28 14.22 -3.78
N PHE A 115 6.45 14.81 -3.72
CA PHE A 115 7.68 14.16 -4.14
C PHE A 115 8.63 14.08 -2.95
N GLN A 116 9.17 12.91 -2.70
CA GLN A 116 10.22 12.74 -1.70
C GLN A 116 11.56 12.55 -2.42
N PRO A 117 12.48 13.52 -2.29
CA PRO A 117 13.80 13.44 -2.91
C PRO A 117 14.61 12.26 -2.34
N ILE A 118 15.33 11.56 -3.22
CA ILE A 118 16.21 10.45 -2.90
C ILE A 118 17.65 10.92 -3.09
N TYR A 119 18.44 10.75 -2.04
CA TYR A 119 19.84 11.15 -2.00
C TYR A 119 20.76 10.04 -2.50
N ASP A 120 21.64 10.36 -3.41
CA ASP A 120 22.64 9.45 -3.96
C ASP A 120 23.98 9.66 -3.25
N LEU A 121 24.49 8.60 -2.61
CA LEU A 121 25.74 8.63 -1.85
C LEU A 121 26.97 8.76 -2.73
N LYS A 122 26.90 8.39 -4.00
CA LYS A 122 28.01 8.46 -4.95
C LYS A 122 28.17 9.87 -5.53
N THR A 123 27.06 10.49 -5.93
CA THR A 123 27.07 11.81 -6.54
C THR A 123 26.92 12.94 -5.52
N HIS A 124 26.58 12.62 -4.28
CA HIS A 124 26.27 13.56 -3.21
C HIS A 124 25.18 14.58 -3.60
N SER A 125 24.15 14.10 -4.30
CA SER A 125 23.07 14.94 -4.81
C SER A 125 21.71 14.22 -4.81
N TYR A 126 20.65 15.01 -4.93
CA TYR A 126 19.31 14.47 -5.16
C TYR A 126 19.13 14.22 -6.66
N CYS A 127 19.22 12.96 -7.08
CA CYS A 127 19.13 12.59 -8.49
C CYS A 127 17.82 11.85 -8.84
N LYS A 128 17.03 11.50 -7.86
CA LYS A 128 15.77 10.76 -7.98
C LYS A 128 14.74 11.32 -7.01
N ALA A 129 13.49 10.93 -7.19
CA ALA A 129 12.41 11.18 -6.21
C ALA A 129 11.38 10.04 -6.26
N GLU A 130 10.62 9.89 -5.19
CA GLU A 130 9.42 9.06 -5.14
C GLU A 130 8.17 9.95 -5.21
N ALA A 131 7.21 9.56 -6.06
CA ALA A 131 5.92 10.23 -6.19
C ALA A 131 4.90 9.63 -5.22
N LEU A 132 4.38 10.44 -4.34
CA LEU A 132 3.51 10.03 -3.25
C LEU A 132 2.15 10.72 -3.37
N LEU A 133 1.12 9.92 -3.59
CA LEU A 133 -0.26 10.39 -3.71
C LEU A 133 -0.74 11.07 -2.42
N ARG A 134 -1.42 12.20 -2.56
CA ARG A 134 -2.06 12.95 -1.48
C ARG A 134 -3.48 13.35 -1.87
N LEU A 135 -4.35 13.41 -0.89
CA LEU A 135 -5.64 14.05 -1.04
C LEU A 135 -5.49 15.56 -0.81
N PRO A 136 -6.23 16.39 -1.58
CA PRO A 136 -6.25 17.84 -1.35
C PRO A 136 -6.87 18.17 0.00
N ASP A 137 -6.73 19.41 0.42
CA ASP A 137 -7.44 19.93 1.60
C ASP A 137 -8.93 19.65 1.50
N ASN A 138 -9.50 19.11 2.57
CA ASN A 138 -10.88 18.65 2.58
C ASN A 138 -11.47 18.74 3.99
N PRO A 139 -12.82 18.68 4.14
CA PRO A 139 -13.51 18.80 5.43
C PRO A 139 -13.20 17.70 6.45
N LEU A 140 -12.65 16.57 6.00
CA LEU A 140 -12.29 15.45 6.89
C LEU A 140 -10.90 15.63 7.54
N GLY A 141 -10.18 16.70 7.19
CA GLY A 141 -8.81 16.97 7.60
C GLY A 141 -7.80 16.06 6.90
N PHE A 142 -6.63 15.91 7.50
CA PHE A 142 -5.59 15.05 6.94
C PHE A 142 -6.03 13.58 6.95
N ILE A 143 -5.95 12.94 5.78
CA ILE A 143 -6.21 11.53 5.57
C ILE A 143 -4.92 10.90 5.05
N SER A 144 -4.37 9.93 5.80
CA SER A 144 -3.11 9.29 5.41
C SER A 144 -3.30 8.36 4.20
N PRO A 145 -2.27 8.16 3.36
CA PRO A 145 -2.30 7.15 2.29
C PRO A 145 -2.67 5.74 2.80
N GLU A 146 -2.19 5.36 3.98
CA GLU A 146 -2.52 4.09 4.62
C GLU A 146 -4.02 3.91 4.90
N GLU A 147 -4.76 5.03 5.06
CA GLU A 147 -6.21 5.00 5.28
C GLU A 147 -6.99 4.96 3.95
N PHE A 148 -6.61 5.77 2.94
CA PHE A 148 -7.43 5.90 1.74
C PHE A 148 -7.02 4.98 0.58
N ILE A 149 -5.77 4.54 0.48
CA ILE A 149 -5.33 3.63 -0.59
C ILE A 149 -6.09 2.30 -0.55
N PRO A 150 -6.23 1.62 0.62
CA PRO A 150 -7.03 0.40 0.69
C PRO A 150 -8.49 0.61 0.28
N ILE A 151 -9.07 1.78 0.59
CA ILE A 151 -10.44 2.12 0.17
C ILE A 151 -10.52 2.29 -1.35
N ALA A 152 -9.53 2.92 -1.96
CA ALA A 152 -9.43 3.06 -3.40
C ALA A 152 -9.27 1.70 -4.10
N GLU A 153 -8.48 0.80 -3.54
CA GLU A 153 -8.28 -0.56 -4.02
C GLU A 153 -9.56 -1.39 -3.96
N GLU A 154 -10.18 -1.48 -2.79
CA GLU A 154 -11.43 -2.23 -2.60
C GLU A 154 -12.55 -1.79 -3.54
N ASN A 155 -12.53 -0.53 -3.98
CA ASN A 155 -13.56 0.05 -4.86
C ASN A 155 -13.10 0.20 -6.33
N GLY A 156 -11.94 -0.35 -6.71
CA GLY A 156 -11.44 -0.32 -8.08
C GLY A 156 -11.01 1.06 -8.58
N LEU A 157 -10.83 2.03 -7.68
CA LEU A 157 -10.45 3.41 -8.02
C LEU A 157 -8.94 3.59 -8.15
N ILE A 158 -8.13 2.68 -7.60
CA ILE A 158 -6.68 2.85 -7.53
C ILE A 158 -6.03 2.97 -8.91
N ALA A 159 -6.49 2.22 -9.90
CA ALA A 159 -5.89 2.24 -11.22
C ALA A 159 -6.11 3.58 -11.97
N PRO A 160 -7.32 4.11 -12.12
CA PRO A 160 -7.50 5.44 -12.71
C PRO A 160 -6.80 6.53 -11.90
N ILE A 161 -6.70 6.42 -10.56
CA ILE A 161 -5.93 7.34 -9.73
C ILE A 161 -4.44 7.28 -10.10
N THR A 162 -3.86 6.10 -10.25
CA THR A 162 -2.44 5.95 -10.62
C THR A 162 -2.13 6.57 -11.98
N TYR A 163 -3.04 6.51 -12.96
CA TYR A 163 -2.82 7.21 -14.24
C TYR A 163 -2.78 8.72 -14.08
N GLN A 164 -3.57 9.30 -13.16
CA GLN A 164 -3.46 10.74 -12.83
C GLN A 164 -2.15 11.07 -12.11
N VAL A 165 -1.71 10.20 -11.19
CA VAL A 165 -0.40 10.34 -10.52
C VAL A 165 0.73 10.28 -11.55
N LEU A 166 0.70 9.33 -12.48
CA LEU A 166 1.69 9.19 -13.54
C LEU A 166 1.71 10.43 -14.45
N ASP A 167 0.55 10.96 -14.84
CA ASP A 167 0.47 12.18 -15.67
C ASP A 167 1.11 13.38 -14.96
N LYS A 168 0.82 13.59 -13.67
CA LYS A 168 1.41 14.65 -12.85
C LYS A 168 2.90 14.44 -12.60
N THR A 169 3.31 13.20 -12.43
CA THR A 169 4.73 12.84 -12.30
C THR A 169 5.50 13.12 -13.59
N CYS A 170 4.93 12.82 -14.75
CA CYS A 170 5.53 13.18 -16.04
C CYS A 170 5.71 14.71 -16.20
N LEU A 171 4.74 15.49 -15.76
CA LEU A 171 4.85 16.96 -15.75
C LEU A 171 6.00 17.44 -14.83
N PHE A 172 6.13 16.81 -13.66
CA PHE A 172 7.23 17.09 -12.74
C PHE A 172 8.59 16.78 -13.36
N ILE A 173 8.76 15.57 -13.89
CA ILE A 173 10.00 15.15 -14.55
C ILE A 173 10.39 16.13 -15.65
N LYS A 174 9.45 16.52 -16.51
CA LYS A 174 9.67 17.45 -17.60
C LYS A 174 10.24 18.80 -17.12
N LYS A 175 9.76 19.30 -15.99
CA LYS A 175 10.31 20.52 -15.37
C LYS A 175 11.68 20.31 -14.77
N VAL A 176 11.90 19.19 -14.07
CA VAL A 176 13.19 18.91 -13.44
C VAL A 176 14.30 18.76 -14.48
N ILE A 177 14.11 17.95 -15.53
CA ILE A 177 15.16 17.70 -16.53
C ILE A 177 15.52 18.94 -17.37
N ALA A 178 14.61 19.91 -17.47
CA ALA A 178 14.91 21.18 -18.13
C ALA A 178 15.97 21.98 -17.38
N GLU A 179 16.10 21.78 -16.07
CA GLU A 179 16.98 22.55 -15.20
C GLU A 179 18.12 21.69 -14.60
N LYS A 180 17.92 20.39 -14.46
CA LYS A 180 18.86 19.42 -13.86
C LYS A 180 19.03 18.19 -14.75
N LYS A 181 20.07 18.18 -15.57
CA LYS A 181 20.33 17.11 -16.57
C LYS A 181 20.75 15.77 -15.98
N ASP A 182 21.29 15.75 -14.77
CA ASP A 182 21.72 14.54 -14.04
C ASP A 182 20.59 13.90 -13.23
N PHE A 183 19.35 14.38 -13.37
CA PHE A 183 18.17 13.78 -12.78
C PHE A 183 17.82 12.46 -13.50
N THR A 184 17.72 11.37 -12.75
CA THR A 184 17.59 10.02 -13.30
C THR A 184 16.17 9.44 -13.20
N GLY A 185 15.21 10.19 -12.64
CA GLY A 185 13.80 9.86 -12.73
C GLY A 185 13.03 9.82 -11.40
N VAL A 186 11.77 9.44 -11.52
CA VAL A 186 10.81 9.36 -10.41
C VAL A 186 10.19 7.97 -10.37
N SER A 187 10.08 7.42 -9.17
CA SER A 187 9.38 6.17 -8.92
C SER A 187 7.92 6.43 -8.52
N ILE A 188 7.04 5.50 -8.91
CA ILE A 188 5.60 5.53 -8.67
C ILE A 188 5.16 4.18 -8.15
N ASN A 189 4.39 4.17 -7.07
CA ASN A 189 3.81 2.97 -6.48
C ASN A 189 2.67 2.41 -7.36
N PHE A 190 2.74 1.12 -7.69
CA PHE A 190 1.66 0.39 -8.32
C PHE A 190 0.99 -0.55 -7.32
N SER A 191 -0.31 -0.82 -7.50
CA SER A 191 -1.06 -1.81 -6.75
C SER A 191 -1.23 -3.10 -7.58
N VAL A 192 -1.38 -4.24 -6.91
CA VAL A 192 -1.65 -5.53 -7.57
C VAL A 192 -2.87 -5.48 -8.50
N LEU A 193 -3.86 -4.67 -8.18
CA LEU A 193 -5.11 -4.55 -8.96
C LEU A 193 -4.90 -3.95 -10.36
N GLN A 194 -3.80 -3.22 -10.57
CA GLN A 194 -3.48 -2.71 -11.90
C GLN A 194 -3.06 -3.82 -12.84
N PHE A 195 -2.32 -4.82 -12.36
CA PHE A 195 -1.88 -5.97 -13.16
C PHE A 195 -3.01 -6.91 -13.56
N MET A 196 -4.19 -6.75 -12.95
CA MET A 196 -5.41 -7.46 -13.34
C MET A 196 -6.22 -6.73 -14.43
N GLN A 197 -5.76 -5.55 -14.87
CA GLN A 197 -6.45 -4.79 -15.90
C GLN A 197 -5.99 -5.16 -17.29
N ASP A 198 -6.96 -5.26 -18.21
CA ASP A 198 -6.66 -5.34 -19.63
C ASP A 198 -5.95 -4.07 -20.11
N ASP A 199 -4.97 -4.27 -20.99
CA ASP A 199 -4.28 -3.19 -21.71
C ASP A 199 -3.48 -2.22 -20.80
N LEU A 200 -3.00 -2.71 -19.64
CA LEU A 200 -2.22 -1.91 -18.68
C LEU A 200 -0.99 -1.27 -19.36
N GLU A 201 -0.23 -2.04 -20.15
CA GLU A 201 0.98 -1.56 -20.81
C GLU A 201 0.69 -0.33 -21.68
N ASN A 202 -0.28 -0.44 -22.60
CA ASN A 202 -0.60 0.65 -23.51
C ASN A 202 -1.14 1.89 -22.78
N LYS A 203 -1.90 1.69 -21.69
CA LYS A 203 -2.39 2.80 -20.88
C LYS A 203 -1.23 3.58 -20.20
N VAL A 204 -0.27 2.87 -19.63
CA VAL A 204 0.92 3.48 -19.01
C VAL A 204 1.77 4.20 -20.07
N LEU A 205 2.09 3.51 -21.16
CA LEU A 205 2.88 4.07 -22.26
C LEU A 205 2.25 5.32 -22.87
N LYS A 206 0.94 5.30 -23.11
CA LYS A 206 0.20 6.44 -23.65
C LYS A 206 0.31 7.69 -22.77
N VAL A 207 0.31 7.53 -21.44
CA VAL A 207 0.50 8.66 -20.53
C VAL A 207 1.92 9.22 -20.66
N ILE A 208 2.94 8.36 -20.71
CA ILE A 208 4.35 8.79 -20.80
C ILE A 208 4.61 9.47 -22.16
N GLU A 209 4.15 8.87 -23.24
CA GLU A 209 4.29 9.37 -24.63
C GLU A 209 3.65 10.74 -24.85
N LYS A 210 2.51 11.00 -24.20
CA LYS A 210 1.84 12.32 -24.17
C LYS A 210 2.79 13.44 -23.75
N HIS A 211 3.72 13.13 -22.84
CA HIS A 211 4.69 14.12 -22.32
C HIS A 211 6.04 14.11 -23.06
N GLN A 212 6.24 13.16 -24.01
CA GLN A 212 7.47 13.01 -24.79
C GLN A 212 8.71 12.82 -23.89
N LEU A 213 8.58 12.02 -22.83
CA LEU A 213 9.66 11.73 -21.90
C LEU A 213 10.39 10.43 -22.29
N PRO A 214 11.69 10.35 -22.04
CA PRO A 214 12.41 9.08 -22.04
C PRO A 214 11.81 8.13 -21.00
N TYR A 215 11.60 6.89 -21.37
CA TYR A 215 10.99 5.88 -20.48
C TYR A 215 11.85 5.58 -19.25
N GLU A 216 13.18 5.73 -19.35
CA GLU A 216 14.14 5.50 -18.28
C GLU A 216 13.97 6.44 -17.08
N LEU A 217 13.24 7.55 -17.27
CA LEU A 217 12.93 8.49 -16.20
C LEU A 217 11.74 8.06 -15.34
N ILE A 218 10.98 7.06 -15.80
CA ILE A 218 9.86 6.48 -15.05
C ILE A 218 10.33 5.18 -14.40
N LYS A 219 10.03 5.05 -13.13
CA LYS A 219 10.30 3.87 -12.33
C LYS A 219 9.03 3.39 -11.67
N ILE A 220 8.83 2.08 -11.60
CA ILE A 220 7.64 1.48 -11.01
C ILE A 220 8.06 0.71 -9.76
N GLU A 221 7.40 0.98 -8.65
CA GLU A 221 7.58 0.28 -7.39
C GLU A 221 6.54 -0.82 -7.24
N ILE A 222 7.00 -2.00 -6.85
CA ILE A 222 6.20 -3.20 -6.64
C ILE A 222 6.58 -3.79 -5.29
N THR A 223 5.62 -3.99 -4.41
CA THR A 223 5.87 -4.61 -3.11
C THR A 223 6.06 -6.12 -3.24
N GLU A 224 6.77 -6.71 -2.29
CA GLU A 224 7.01 -8.15 -2.24
C GLU A 224 5.70 -8.97 -2.19
N SER A 225 4.70 -8.50 -1.43
CA SER A 225 3.41 -9.17 -1.28
C SER A 225 2.61 -9.28 -2.59
N MET A 226 2.81 -8.35 -3.52
CA MET A 226 2.14 -8.37 -4.83
C MET A 226 2.62 -9.54 -5.70
N LEU A 227 3.89 -9.91 -5.60
CA LEU A 227 4.49 -11.01 -6.36
C LEU A 227 3.92 -12.37 -5.96
N VAL A 228 3.52 -12.55 -4.70
CA VAL A 228 2.91 -13.79 -4.22
C VAL A 228 1.57 -14.06 -4.89
N THR A 229 0.81 -13.00 -5.20
CA THR A 229 -0.57 -13.12 -5.66
C THR A 229 -0.72 -13.24 -7.18
N ASN A 230 0.21 -12.68 -7.98
CA ASN A 230 0.04 -12.60 -9.44
C ASN A 230 1.37 -12.61 -10.20
N PHE A 231 2.25 -13.55 -9.89
CA PHE A 231 3.63 -13.61 -10.36
C PHE A 231 3.77 -13.52 -11.89
N ASP A 232 3.04 -14.35 -12.64
CA ASP A 232 3.19 -14.43 -14.10
C ASP A 232 2.76 -13.14 -14.82
N ALA A 233 1.63 -12.55 -14.43
CA ALA A 233 1.15 -11.31 -15.03
C ALA A 233 2.10 -10.14 -14.75
N ILE A 234 2.60 -10.04 -13.52
CA ILE A 234 3.56 -9.00 -13.12
C ILE A 234 4.87 -9.17 -13.88
N THR A 235 5.42 -10.38 -13.94
CA THR A 235 6.70 -10.65 -14.62
C THR A 235 6.63 -10.40 -16.12
N ASN A 236 5.53 -10.76 -16.78
CA ASN A 236 5.31 -10.47 -18.20
C ASN A 236 5.25 -8.96 -18.44
N PHE A 237 4.47 -8.24 -17.65
CA PHE A 237 4.39 -6.78 -17.73
C PHE A 237 5.78 -6.14 -17.52
N MET A 238 6.50 -6.54 -16.47
CA MET A 238 7.85 -6.03 -16.19
C MET A 238 8.80 -6.25 -17.36
N THR A 239 8.83 -7.46 -17.93
CA THR A 239 9.70 -7.79 -19.07
C THR A 239 9.44 -6.88 -20.26
N ASN A 240 8.17 -6.66 -20.61
CA ASN A 240 7.79 -5.79 -21.71
C ASN A 240 8.18 -4.32 -21.47
N MET A 241 7.98 -3.85 -20.25
CA MET A 241 8.27 -2.46 -19.89
C MET A 241 9.78 -2.19 -19.74
N ILE A 242 10.56 -3.17 -19.23
CA ILE A 242 12.02 -3.09 -19.15
C ILE A 242 12.64 -3.01 -20.55
N ASN A 243 12.13 -3.77 -21.50
CA ASN A 243 12.58 -3.70 -22.90
C ASN A 243 12.37 -2.33 -23.55
N ARG A 244 11.54 -1.48 -22.96
CA ARG A 244 11.34 -0.08 -23.37
C ARG A 244 12.16 0.92 -22.55
N GLY A 245 12.81 0.48 -21.49
CA GLY A 245 13.65 1.30 -20.61
C GLY A 245 13.08 1.65 -19.26
N ILE A 246 11.82 1.28 -18.96
CA ILE A 246 11.24 1.51 -17.63
C ILE A 246 11.94 0.62 -16.60
N GLN A 247 12.27 1.17 -15.45
CA GLN A 247 12.93 0.45 -14.36
C GLN A 247 11.92 0.04 -13.28
N PHE A 248 12.23 -1.07 -12.59
CA PHE A 248 11.42 -1.57 -11.51
C PHE A 248 12.18 -1.64 -10.21
N LEU A 249 11.51 -1.24 -9.13
CA LEU A 249 12.03 -1.28 -7.77
C LEU A 249 11.21 -2.28 -6.95
N LEU A 250 11.89 -3.10 -6.16
CA LEU A 250 11.24 -3.94 -5.15
C LEU A 250 11.09 -3.11 -3.88
N ASP A 251 9.86 -2.89 -3.48
CA ASP A 251 9.50 -2.08 -2.32
C ASP A 251 9.20 -2.93 -1.07
N ASP A 252 9.26 -2.32 0.10
CA ASP A 252 8.96 -2.91 1.42
C ASP A 252 9.79 -4.17 1.73
N PHE A 253 11.01 -4.30 1.18
CA PHE A 253 11.81 -5.51 1.42
C PHE A 253 12.16 -5.68 2.90
N GLY A 254 11.74 -6.83 3.43
CA GLY A 254 11.98 -7.21 4.82
C GLY A 254 10.81 -7.02 5.78
N THR A 255 9.66 -6.53 5.32
CA THR A 255 8.47 -6.36 6.17
C THR A 255 7.61 -7.62 6.29
N GLY A 256 7.85 -8.63 5.45
CA GLY A 256 6.99 -9.81 5.35
C GLY A 256 7.75 -11.11 5.11
N TYR A 257 7.17 -11.97 4.32
CA TYR A 257 7.73 -13.27 3.92
C TYR A 257 8.77 -13.07 2.80
N SER A 258 9.91 -12.44 3.13
CA SER A 258 10.95 -12.14 2.14
C SER A 258 11.40 -13.40 1.42
N ASN A 259 10.89 -13.58 0.20
CA ASN A 259 11.32 -14.67 -0.67
C ASN A 259 12.43 -14.20 -1.59
N ILE A 260 13.66 -14.48 -1.20
CA ILE A 260 14.86 -14.09 -1.96
C ILE A 260 14.83 -14.62 -3.40
N THR A 261 14.01 -15.65 -3.68
CA THR A 261 13.84 -16.18 -5.03
C THR A 261 13.29 -15.13 -5.99
N TYR A 262 12.40 -14.23 -5.53
CA TYR A 262 11.87 -13.16 -6.38
C TYR A 262 12.97 -12.17 -6.79
N VAL A 263 13.87 -11.85 -5.86
CA VAL A 263 15.01 -10.97 -6.13
C VAL A 263 15.96 -11.57 -7.18
N LEU A 264 16.08 -12.90 -7.20
CA LEU A 264 16.95 -13.61 -8.15
C LEU A 264 16.30 -13.84 -9.52
N THR A 265 14.97 -13.94 -9.59
CA THR A 265 14.27 -14.31 -10.82
C THR A 265 13.67 -13.13 -11.57
N ILE A 266 13.34 -12.06 -10.85
CA ILE A 266 12.73 -10.86 -11.41
C ILE A 266 13.82 -9.79 -11.63
N PRO A 267 13.87 -9.16 -12.80
CA PRO A 267 14.93 -8.22 -13.15
C PRO A 267 14.71 -6.82 -12.51
N PHE A 268 14.68 -6.76 -11.19
CA PHE A 268 14.71 -5.51 -10.46
C PHE A 268 16.05 -4.80 -10.65
N GLN A 269 16.05 -3.47 -10.61
CA GLN A 269 17.26 -2.66 -10.64
C GLN A 269 17.61 -2.12 -9.26
N VAL A 270 16.60 -1.95 -8.39
CA VAL A 270 16.76 -1.38 -7.04
C VAL A 270 15.95 -2.21 -6.05
N VAL A 271 16.50 -2.44 -4.87
CA VAL A 271 15.77 -2.98 -3.71
C VAL A 271 15.69 -1.90 -2.64
N LYS A 272 14.48 -1.58 -2.20
CA LYS A 272 14.20 -0.64 -1.13
C LYS A 272 14.16 -1.40 0.19
N VAL A 273 15.09 -1.11 1.08
CA VAL A 273 15.16 -1.72 2.42
C VAL A 273 14.31 -0.90 3.38
N ASP A 274 13.26 -1.53 3.91
CA ASP A 274 12.31 -0.88 4.80
C ASP A 274 12.96 -0.40 6.11
N LYS A 275 12.44 0.69 6.62
CA LYS A 275 12.87 1.32 7.89
C LYS A 275 12.88 0.37 9.08
N SER A 276 11.96 -0.59 9.14
CA SER A 276 11.86 -1.52 10.27
C SER A 276 13.12 -2.38 10.43
N LEU A 277 13.69 -2.85 9.31
CA LEU A 277 14.96 -3.57 9.32
C LEU A 277 16.12 -2.68 9.78
N ILE A 278 16.16 -1.44 9.29
CA ILE A 278 17.20 -0.47 9.66
C ILE A 278 17.13 -0.16 11.16
N TRP A 279 15.92 0.10 11.67
CA TRP A 279 15.71 0.38 13.11
C TRP A 279 16.03 -0.81 13.99
N GLN A 280 15.77 -2.03 13.50
CA GLN A 280 16.16 -3.25 14.21
C GLN A 280 17.68 -3.41 14.24
N ALA A 281 18.36 -3.18 13.12
CA ALA A 281 19.82 -3.25 13.03
C ALA A 281 20.54 -2.23 13.93
N MET A 282 19.93 -1.07 14.16
CA MET A 282 20.46 -0.08 15.12
C MET A 282 20.37 -0.51 16.59
N LYS A 283 19.58 -1.54 16.90
CA LYS A 283 19.32 -2.04 18.26
C LYS A 283 19.91 -3.43 18.52
N ASP A 284 20.14 -4.21 17.47
CA ASP A 284 20.57 -5.61 17.57
C ASP A 284 21.76 -5.87 16.62
N GLU A 285 22.87 -6.31 17.21
CA GLU A 285 24.10 -6.62 16.47
C GLU A 285 23.92 -7.73 15.43
N LYS A 286 23.09 -8.75 15.72
CA LYS A 286 22.79 -9.83 14.76
C LYS A 286 22.04 -9.28 13.55
N ALA A 287 21.08 -8.42 13.76
CA ALA A 287 20.35 -7.75 12.69
C ALA A 287 21.27 -6.84 11.88
N ALA A 288 22.20 -6.14 12.53
CA ALA A 288 23.20 -5.30 11.87
C ALA A 288 24.14 -6.12 10.95
N ILE A 289 24.60 -7.26 11.42
CA ILE A 289 25.43 -8.17 10.62
C ILE A 289 24.65 -8.71 9.42
N LEU A 290 23.40 -9.14 9.65
CA LEU A 290 22.54 -9.71 8.61
C LEU A 290 22.27 -8.70 7.49
N ILE A 291 21.84 -7.49 7.84
CA ILE A 291 21.56 -6.41 6.86
C ILE A 291 22.80 -6.09 6.03
N LYS A 292 23.96 -5.97 6.67
CA LYS A 292 25.21 -5.70 5.98
C LYS A 292 25.55 -6.79 4.96
N LYS A 293 25.44 -8.07 5.36
CA LYS A 293 25.73 -9.20 4.47
C LYS A 293 24.73 -9.32 3.32
N MET A 294 23.47 -9.01 3.59
CA MET A 294 22.43 -8.98 2.57
C MET A 294 22.69 -7.89 1.52
N ILE A 295 23.03 -6.68 1.95
CA ILE A 295 23.37 -5.57 1.05
C ILE A 295 24.63 -5.90 0.24
N GLU A 296 25.66 -6.46 0.87
CA GLU A 296 26.87 -6.91 0.16
C GLU A 296 26.51 -7.95 -0.94
N ALA A 297 25.63 -8.91 -0.65
CA ALA A 297 25.20 -9.92 -1.61
C ALA A 297 24.40 -9.31 -2.77
N PHE A 298 23.48 -8.40 -2.49
CA PHE A 298 22.68 -7.72 -3.53
C PHE A 298 23.55 -6.87 -4.46
N ASN A 299 24.51 -6.13 -3.90
CA ASN A 299 25.47 -5.36 -4.69
C ASN A 299 26.32 -6.26 -5.62
N GLN A 300 26.73 -7.46 -5.15
CA GLN A 300 27.50 -8.41 -5.95
C GLN A 300 26.72 -8.98 -7.15
N ILE A 301 25.41 -9.04 -7.07
CA ILE A 301 24.55 -9.46 -8.20
C ILE A 301 24.06 -8.27 -9.04
N GLY A 302 24.57 -7.05 -8.78
CA GLY A 302 24.29 -5.86 -9.59
C GLY A 302 23.02 -5.10 -9.23
N LEU A 303 22.41 -5.35 -8.07
CA LEU A 303 21.28 -4.59 -7.56
C LEU A 303 21.75 -3.35 -6.82
N HIS A 304 21.06 -2.23 -7.02
CA HIS A 304 21.26 -1.04 -6.21
C HIS A 304 20.37 -1.08 -4.96
N ILE A 305 20.87 -0.54 -3.86
CA ILE A 305 20.15 -0.54 -2.60
C ILE A 305 19.75 0.88 -2.22
N LEU A 306 18.47 1.04 -1.96
CA LEU A 306 17.87 2.25 -1.39
C LEU A 306 17.43 1.96 0.04
N ALA A 307 17.98 2.68 1.01
CA ALA A 307 17.58 2.59 2.40
C ALA A 307 16.51 3.65 2.71
N GLU A 308 15.38 3.20 3.24
CA GLU A 308 14.23 4.04 3.55
C GLU A 308 14.17 4.44 5.02
N GLY A 309 13.39 5.48 5.32
CA GLY A 309 13.10 5.93 6.68
C GLY A 309 14.33 6.36 7.46
N ILE A 310 15.32 6.92 6.79
CA ILE A 310 16.49 7.51 7.44
C ILE A 310 16.07 8.81 8.15
N GLU A 311 16.15 8.81 9.47
CA GLU A 311 15.75 9.94 10.32
C GLU A 311 16.93 10.59 11.03
N THR A 312 18.03 9.84 11.22
CA THR A 312 19.21 10.33 11.97
C THR A 312 20.51 10.16 11.21
N LYS A 313 21.52 10.92 11.60
CA LYS A 313 22.88 10.83 11.05
C LYS A 313 23.49 9.45 11.30
N GLU A 314 23.24 8.85 12.44
CA GLU A 314 23.74 7.52 12.81
C GLU A 314 23.22 6.46 11.86
N GLN A 315 21.93 6.50 11.52
CA GLN A 315 21.31 5.60 10.53
C GLN A 315 21.93 5.79 9.16
N MET A 316 22.10 7.03 8.71
CA MET A 316 22.74 7.37 7.44
C MET A 316 24.16 6.81 7.37
N GLU A 317 24.99 7.05 8.38
CA GLU A 317 26.38 6.56 8.43
C GLU A 317 26.45 5.02 8.50
N PHE A 318 25.51 4.39 9.20
CA PHE A 318 25.39 2.93 9.27
C PHE A 318 25.09 2.35 7.88
N MET A 319 24.06 2.84 7.19
CA MET A 319 23.68 2.34 5.88
C MET A 319 24.73 2.61 4.80
N LYS A 320 25.41 3.74 4.90
CA LYS A 320 26.59 4.03 4.06
C LYS A 320 27.72 3.00 4.28
N LYS A 321 28.01 2.63 5.53
CA LYS A 321 29.00 1.59 5.86
C LYS A 321 28.56 0.19 5.41
N CYS A 322 27.26 -0.06 5.31
CA CYS A 322 26.72 -1.30 4.77
C CYS A 322 26.82 -1.39 3.23
N GLY A 323 27.12 -0.29 2.54
CA GLY A 323 27.28 -0.25 1.09
C GLY A 323 25.98 0.08 0.34
N CYS A 324 25.04 0.82 0.95
CA CYS A 324 23.89 1.36 0.25
C CYS A 324 24.31 2.41 -0.79
N ASP A 325 23.57 2.49 -1.89
CA ASP A 325 23.77 3.47 -2.95
C ASP A 325 22.93 4.73 -2.72
N LEU A 326 21.70 4.54 -2.27
CA LEU A 326 20.64 5.54 -2.22
C LEU A 326 20.05 5.62 -0.81
N LEU A 327 19.68 6.82 -0.38
CA LEU A 327 19.07 7.06 0.93
C LEU A 327 17.83 7.93 0.79
N GLN A 328 16.78 7.57 1.52
CA GLN A 328 15.52 8.30 1.58
C GLN A 328 15.05 8.39 3.04
N GLY A 329 14.56 9.54 3.45
CA GLY A 329 14.01 9.71 4.80
C GLY A 329 14.00 11.16 5.26
N TYR A 330 13.43 11.37 6.44
CA TYR A 330 13.21 12.72 6.99
C TYR A 330 14.50 13.44 7.38
N TYR A 331 15.60 12.71 7.48
CA TYR A 331 16.91 13.31 7.65
C TYR A 331 17.30 14.17 6.43
N PHE A 332 16.92 13.75 5.24
CA PHE A 332 17.18 14.44 3.99
C PHE A 332 16.05 15.39 3.60
N SER A 333 14.86 14.84 3.42
CA SER A 333 13.65 15.58 3.08
C SER A 333 12.40 14.78 3.47
N ARG A 334 11.37 15.49 3.92
CA ARG A 334 10.02 14.93 3.94
C ARG A 334 9.47 14.92 2.51
N PRO A 335 8.38 14.15 2.25
CA PRO A 335 7.59 14.40 1.05
C PRO A 335 7.14 15.85 1.01
N VAL A 336 7.42 16.53 -0.09
CA VAL A 336 7.13 17.96 -0.27
C VAL A 336 6.31 18.19 -1.53
N SER A 337 5.69 19.36 -1.63
CA SER A 337 4.88 19.74 -2.78
C SER A 337 5.72 19.81 -4.06
N PHE A 338 5.04 19.88 -5.20
CA PHE A 338 5.68 19.94 -6.53
C PHE A 338 6.76 21.03 -6.62
N ASP A 339 6.44 22.25 -6.23
CA ASP A 339 7.37 23.40 -6.36
C ASP A 339 8.51 23.36 -5.33
N GLU A 340 8.22 22.89 -4.12
CA GLU A 340 9.24 22.65 -3.10
C GLU A 340 10.22 21.55 -3.51
N ALA A 341 9.73 20.45 -4.09
CA ALA A 341 10.58 19.37 -4.58
C ALA A 341 11.52 19.83 -5.70
N LEU A 342 11.04 20.65 -6.62
CA LEU A 342 11.87 21.29 -7.65
C LEU A 342 13.05 22.07 -7.03
N ASN A 343 12.78 22.81 -5.97
CA ASN A 343 13.81 23.61 -5.29
C ASN A 343 14.81 22.70 -4.54
N VAL A 344 14.33 21.67 -3.84
CA VAL A 344 15.21 20.73 -3.10
C VAL A 344 16.11 19.97 -4.07
N ILE A 345 15.56 19.45 -5.17
CA ILE A 345 16.33 18.67 -6.14
C ILE A 345 17.41 19.51 -6.85
N LYS A 346 17.18 20.80 -7.02
CA LYS A 346 18.17 21.73 -7.59
C LYS A 346 19.35 22.02 -6.65
N THR A 347 19.13 21.93 -5.33
CA THR A 347 20.18 22.20 -4.35
C THR A 347 21.11 21.00 -4.26
N THR A 348 22.40 21.23 -4.50
CA THR A 348 23.46 20.20 -4.42
C THR A 348 24.04 20.01 -3.03
N LYS A 349 23.59 20.75 -2.02
CA LYS A 349 24.12 20.66 -0.65
C LYS A 349 23.02 20.22 0.32
N ILE A 350 23.32 19.13 1.06
CA ILE A 350 22.59 18.86 2.30
C ILE A 350 22.89 20.03 3.23
N THR A 351 21.89 20.79 3.60
CA THR A 351 21.97 21.63 4.81
C THR A 351 21.95 20.67 6.00
N GLU A 352 23.13 20.33 6.53
CA GLU A 352 23.20 19.60 7.81
C GLU A 352 22.37 20.38 8.83
N LYS A 353 21.28 19.77 9.27
CA LYS A 353 20.45 20.26 10.37
C LYS A 353 20.97 19.74 11.70
#